data_8587d23c65ec8f8e5a87bc4ff43da432
#
_entry.id   8587d23c65ec8f8e5a87bc4ff43da432
#
_cell.length_a   1.000
_cell.length_b   1.000
_cell.length_c   1.000
_cell.angle_alpha   90.00
_cell.angle_beta   90.00
_cell.angle_gamma   90.00
#
_symmetry.space_group_name_H-M   'P 1'
#
loop_
_entity.id
_entity.type
_entity.pdbx_description
1 polymer ?
#
loop_
_entity_poly.entity_id
_entity_poly.type
_entity_poly.pdbx_seq_one_letter_code
_entity_poly.pdbx_strand_id
1 'polypeptide(L)'
;MSEEVNRPEKEYSASSIQVLEGLEAVRKRPAMYIGDIGEKGLHHLVYEVVDNSIDEALAGYCTDIEVTINEDGSVSVRDNGRGIPTDYHEKEGRSALEVVLTVLHAGGKFDKGSYKVSGGLHGVGVSCVNALSTLLIAEVHRDGKIYRETFSKGVPTSKLEIVGECSDRGTTITFKPDGEIFTHTTEYKYEILSNRLRELAFLNKGIQLTITDKRVKDEQGGYLSETFHSKDGLKEFVQYLDATRGEPIIESIIYLDTEKNGVPVEVAMQYNDSFSENVHSY
;
A
#
# COMPACT_ATOMS: atom_id res chain seq x y z
N MET A 1 -42.97 1.60 -38.32
CA MET A 1 -42.08 2.75 -38.59
C MET A 1 -41.21 2.94 -37.40
N SER A 2 -39.96 2.49 -37.54
CA SER A 2 -38.91 2.61 -36.51
C SER A 2 -38.27 4.00 -36.66
N GLU A 3 -38.44 4.86 -35.65
CA GLU A 3 -37.70 6.12 -35.56
C GLU A 3 -36.23 5.85 -35.37
N GLU A 4 -35.43 6.06 -36.41
CA GLU A 4 -33.97 6.17 -36.31
C GLU A 4 -33.63 7.42 -35.48
N VAL A 5 -33.13 7.18 -34.26
CA VAL A 5 -32.56 8.25 -33.42
C VAL A 5 -31.22 8.67 -34.05
N ASN A 6 -31.31 9.72 -34.86
CA ASN A 6 -30.13 10.35 -35.48
C ASN A 6 -29.32 11.03 -34.36
N ARG A 7 -28.34 10.32 -33.76
CA ARG A 7 -27.33 10.94 -32.89
C ARG A 7 -26.33 11.66 -33.77
N PRO A 8 -26.11 12.98 -33.61
CA PRO A 8 -25.07 13.65 -34.35
C PRO A 8 -23.72 12.99 -34.03
N GLU A 9 -23.07 12.41 -35.04
CA GLU A 9 -21.70 11.95 -34.94
C GLU A 9 -20.83 13.17 -34.57
N LYS A 10 -20.31 13.18 -33.34
CA LYS A 10 -19.27 14.13 -32.97
C LYS A 10 -18.04 13.82 -33.81
N GLU A 11 -17.73 14.73 -34.74
CA GLU A 11 -16.57 14.63 -35.58
C GLU A 11 -15.29 14.45 -34.69
N TYR A 12 -14.55 13.38 -34.89
CA TYR A 12 -13.31 13.12 -34.17
C TYR A 12 -12.24 14.06 -34.74
N SER A 13 -11.99 15.15 -34.03
CA SER A 13 -11.05 16.22 -34.41
C SER A 13 -10.03 16.45 -33.29
N ALA A 14 -9.01 17.25 -33.54
CA ALA A 14 -8.01 17.62 -32.54
C ALA A 14 -8.62 18.19 -31.25
N SER A 15 -9.78 18.87 -31.34
CA SER A 15 -10.51 19.41 -30.19
C SER A 15 -11.19 18.33 -29.33
N SER A 16 -11.36 17.11 -29.87
CA SER A 16 -11.89 15.96 -29.09
C SER A 16 -10.82 15.22 -28.28
N ILE A 17 -9.53 15.53 -28.49
CA ILE A 17 -8.41 14.96 -27.75
C ILE A 17 -8.28 15.72 -26.42
N GLN A 18 -8.56 15.02 -25.31
CA GLN A 18 -8.35 15.54 -23.97
C GLN A 18 -6.99 15.07 -23.44
N VAL A 19 -6.16 16.02 -23.04
CA VAL A 19 -4.91 15.72 -22.30
C VAL A 19 -5.28 15.81 -20.81
N LEU A 20 -5.08 14.70 -20.10
CA LEU A 20 -5.26 14.63 -18.67
C LEU A 20 -3.90 14.67 -18.01
N GLU A 21 -3.73 15.55 -17.03
CA GLU A 21 -2.47 15.71 -16.31
C GLU A 21 -2.62 15.35 -14.83
N GLY A 22 -1.55 14.82 -14.24
CA GLY A 22 -1.45 14.56 -12.82
C GLY A 22 -2.55 13.66 -12.26
N LEU A 23 -3.03 13.99 -11.07
CA LEU A 23 -4.00 13.18 -10.32
C LEU A 23 -5.42 13.21 -10.91
N GLU A 24 -5.75 14.17 -11.78
CA GLU A 24 -7.01 14.17 -12.51
C GLU A 24 -7.13 12.96 -13.46
N ALA A 25 -6.00 12.56 -14.06
CA ALA A 25 -5.94 11.35 -14.90
C ALA A 25 -6.27 10.09 -14.08
N VAL A 26 -5.76 10.00 -12.84
CA VAL A 26 -6.05 8.90 -11.91
C VAL A 26 -7.54 8.83 -11.62
N ARG A 27 -8.17 9.95 -11.28
CA ARG A 27 -9.60 10.00 -10.97
C ARG A 27 -10.49 9.65 -12.16
N LYS A 28 -10.11 10.06 -13.38
CA LYS A 28 -10.87 9.73 -14.61
C LYS A 28 -10.71 8.30 -15.07
N ARG A 29 -9.58 7.66 -14.78
CA ARG A 29 -9.25 6.29 -15.22
C ARG A 29 -8.63 5.48 -14.07
N PRO A 30 -9.30 5.34 -12.92
CA PRO A 30 -8.70 4.72 -11.73
C PRO A 30 -8.24 3.28 -11.97
N ALA A 31 -8.98 2.49 -12.73
CA ALA A 31 -8.63 1.10 -13.04
C ALA A 31 -7.27 0.96 -13.77
N MET A 32 -6.79 1.99 -14.47
CA MET A 32 -5.47 1.96 -15.11
C MET A 32 -4.32 2.01 -14.08
N TYR A 33 -4.58 2.53 -12.88
CA TYR A 33 -3.58 2.72 -11.82
C TYR A 33 -3.68 1.67 -10.72
N ILE A 34 -4.91 1.28 -10.35
CA ILE A 34 -5.16 0.32 -9.25
C ILE A 34 -5.77 -1.00 -9.72
N GLY A 35 -5.85 -1.23 -11.05
CA GLY A 35 -6.28 -2.47 -11.68
C GLY A 35 -7.79 -2.70 -11.68
N ASP A 36 -8.52 -2.26 -10.66
CA ASP A 36 -9.96 -2.45 -10.49
C ASP A 36 -10.56 -1.31 -9.66
N ILE A 37 -11.88 -1.09 -9.76
CA ILE A 37 -12.65 -0.12 -8.96
C ILE A 37 -13.68 -0.78 -8.03
N GLY A 38 -13.69 -2.10 -7.98
CA GLY A 38 -14.49 -2.90 -7.05
C GLY A 38 -13.73 -3.19 -5.75
N GLU A 39 -14.12 -4.28 -5.08
CA GLU A 39 -13.53 -4.71 -3.80
C GLU A 39 -12.00 -4.89 -3.89
N LYS A 40 -11.50 -5.48 -4.98
CA LYS A 40 -10.07 -5.71 -5.17
C LYS A 40 -9.29 -4.40 -5.25
N GLY A 41 -9.75 -3.45 -6.05
CA GLY A 41 -9.11 -2.13 -6.17
C GLY A 41 -9.21 -1.30 -4.88
N LEU A 42 -10.31 -1.44 -4.13
CA LEU A 42 -10.45 -0.82 -2.83
C LEU A 42 -9.35 -1.27 -1.86
N HIS A 43 -9.15 -2.60 -1.73
CA HIS A 43 -8.11 -3.16 -0.85
C HIS A 43 -6.71 -2.84 -1.35
N HIS A 44 -6.53 -2.68 -2.66
CA HIS A 44 -5.25 -2.30 -3.26
C HIS A 44 -4.76 -0.93 -2.77
N LEU A 45 -5.65 0.01 -2.42
CA LEU A 45 -5.24 1.28 -1.81
C LEU A 45 -4.45 1.07 -0.51
N VAL A 46 -4.86 0.10 0.31
CA VAL A 46 -4.13 -0.24 1.54
C VAL A 46 -2.77 -0.85 1.21
N TYR A 47 -2.71 -1.74 0.21
CA TYR A 47 -1.47 -2.37 -0.22
C TYR A 47 -0.43 -1.34 -0.68
N GLU A 48 -0.85 -0.32 -1.44
CA GLU A 48 0.05 0.74 -1.91
C GLU A 48 0.68 1.54 -0.75
N VAL A 49 -0.06 1.78 0.32
CA VAL A 49 0.49 2.47 1.50
C VAL A 49 1.39 1.54 2.30
N VAL A 50 0.98 0.28 2.51
CA VAL A 50 1.79 -0.73 3.21
C VAL A 50 3.11 -1.00 2.47
N ASP A 51 3.09 -1.10 1.15
CA ASP A 51 4.28 -1.33 0.32
C ASP A 51 5.31 -0.19 0.48
N ASN A 52 4.88 1.05 0.72
CA ASN A 52 5.81 2.13 1.05
C ASN A 52 6.51 1.92 2.40
N SER A 53 5.79 1.39 3.39
CA SER A 53 6.36 1.05 4.70
C SER A 53 7.28 -0.19 4.61
N ILE A 54 6.95 -1.16 3.76
CA ILE A 54 7.81 -2.31 3.43
C ILE A 54 9.10 -1.83 2.76
N ASP A 55 9.05 -0.85 1.85
CA ASP A 55 10.25 -0.29 1.23
C ASP A 55 11.19 0.36 2.27
N GLU A 56 10.64 1.07 3.27
CA GLU A 56 11.42 1.55 4.41
C GLU A 56 12.06 0.41 5.21
N ALA A 57 11.37 -0.71 5.35
CA ALA A 57 11.88 -1.88 6.03
C ALA A 57 12.98 -2.59 5.23
N LEU A 58 12.82 -2.74 3.92
CA LEU A 58 13.85 -3.28 3.02
C LEU A 58 15.10 -2.39 2.97
N ALA A 59 14.92 -1.08 3.16
CA ALA A 59 16.03 -0.13 3.33
C ALA A 59 16.68 -0.19 4.72
N GLY A 60 16.15 -0.99 5.65
CA GLY A 60 16.69 -1.21 7.00
C GLY A 60 16.27 -0.16 8.04
N TYR A 61 15.24 0.62 7.78
CA TYR A 61 14.83 1.74 8.64
C TYR A 61 13.50 1.50 9.38
N CYS A 62 12.71 0.50 9.00
CA CYS A 62 11.42 0.17 9.60
C CYS A 62 11.41 -1.27 10.09
N THR A 63 10.80 -1.51 11.24
CA THR A 63 10.63 -2.84 11.87
C THR A 63 9.18 -3.15 12.20
N ASP A 64 8.34 -2.11 12.29
CA ASP A 64 6.96 -2.23 12.75
C ASP A 64 6.02 -1.45 11.83
N ILE A 65 4.98 -2.13 11.36
CA ILE A 65 3.93 -1.58 10.51
C ILE A 65 2.58 -1.91 11.13
N GLU A 66 1.76 -0.90 11.35
CA GLU A 66 0.43 -1.02 11.93
C GLU A 66 -0.63 -0.59 10.92
N VAL A 67 -1.59 -1.45 10.65
CA VAL A 67 -2.78 -1.16 9.83
C VAL A 67 -4.00 -1.14 10.71
N THR A 68 -4.77 -0.06 10.68
CA THR A 68 -5.99 0.09 11.47
C THR A 68 -7.17 0.41 10.55
N ILE A 69 -8.21 -0.41 10.60
CA ILE A 69 -9.52 -0.08 10.03
C ILE A 69 -10.27 0.70 11.10
N ASN A 70 -10.54 1.98 10.83
CA ASN A 70 -11.17 2.88 11.79
C ASN A 70 -12.69 2.73 11.81
N GLU A 71 -13.34 3.18 12.89
CA GLU A 71 -14.80 3.11 13.09
C GLU A 71 -15.57 3.87 11.97
N ASP A 72 -14.99 4.94 11.43
CA ASP A 72 -15.58 5.76 10.35
C ASP A 72 -15.38 5.19 8.94
N GLY A 73 -14.76 4.01 8.82
CA GLY A 73 -14.45 3.33 7.56
C GLY A 73 -13.18 3.85 6.86
N SER A 74 -12.43 4.76 7.47
CA SER A 74 -11.07 5.10 7.01
C SER A 74 -10.07 4.01 7.38
N VAL A 75 -8.91 4.00 6.75
CA VAL A 75 -7.78 3.13 7.11
C VAL A 75 -6.57 3.99 7.44
N SER A 76 -5.88 3.63 8.52
CA SER A 76 -4.60 4.21 8.92
C SER A 76 -3.51 3.16 8.75
N VAL A 77 -2.41 3.54 8.12
CA VAL A 77 -1.16 2.75 8.04
C VAL A 77 -0.07 3.57 8.69
N ARG A 78 0.57 3.02 9.72
CA ARG A 78 1.68 3.62 10.44
C ARG A 78 2.92 2.76 10.33
N ASP A 79 4.06 3.37 10.12
CA ASP A 79 5.37 2.74 10.22
C ASP A 79 6.28 3.49 11.20
N ASN A 80 7.34 2.83 11.64
CA ASN A 80 8.40 3.42 12.46
C ASN A 80 9.67 3.75 11.64
N GLY A 81 9.53 3.99 10.34
CA GLY A 81 10.60 4.34 9.41
C GLY A 81 11.22 5.71 9.64
N ARG A 82 11.93 6.23 8.63
CA ARG A 82 12.59 7.56 8.71
C ARG A 82 11.61 8.73 8.70
N GLY A 83 10.37 8.51 8.29
CA GLY A 83 9.40 9.55 7.96
C GLY A 83 9.66 10.18 6.59
N ILE A 84 8.60 10.45 5.84
CA ILE A 84 8.70 11.15 4.55
C ILE A 84 9.36 12.51 4.76
N PRO A 85 10.30 12.95 3.88
CA PRO A 85 10.90 14.29 3.98
C PRO A 85 9.84 15.39 3.98
N THR A 86 10.01 16.38 4.86
CA THR A 86 9.09 17.53 5.01
C THR A 86 9.73 18.84 4.57
N ASP A 87 11.00 18.81 4.15
CA ASP A 87 11.75 19.97 3.68
C ASP A 87 11.11 20.57 2.43
N TYR A 88 11.43 21.84 2.18
CA TYR A 88 10.97 22.53 0.98
C TYR A 88 11.66 22.00 -0.28
N HIS A 89 10.89 21.63 -1.29
CA HIS A 89 11.38 21.16 -2.57
C HIS A 89 11.44 22.33 -3.56
N GLU A 90 12.64 22.87 -3.78
CA GLU A 90 12.85 24.11 -4.54
C GLU A 90 12.26 24.11 -5.95
N LYS A 91 12.39 22.97 -6.70
CA LYS A 91 11.87 22.86 -8.08
C LYS A 91 10.34 22.86 -8.14
N GLU A 92 9.69 22.29 -7.14
CA GLU A 92 8.22 22.15 -7.10
C GLU A 92 7.56 23.30 -6.33
N GLY A 93 8.32 24.10 -5.58
CA GLY A 93 7.82 25.25 -4.84
C GLY A 93 6.91 24.92 -3.65
N ARG A 94 7.04 23.71 -3.08
CA ARG A 94 6.20 23.17 -2.01
C ARG A 94 6.96 22.16 -1.16
N SER A 95 6.35 21.59 -0.12
CA SER A 95 7.01 20.60 0.73
C SER A 95 7.29 19.30 -0.04
N ALA A 96 8.33 18.57 0.32
CA ALA A 96 8.60 17.25 -0.24
C ALA A 96 7.45 16.27 0.06
N LEU A 97 6.79 16.38 1.22
CA LEU A 97 5.60 15.59 1.57
C LEU A 97 4.47 15.84 0.57
N GLU A 98 4.14 17.11 0.30
CA GLU A 98 3.11 17.47 -0.69
C GLU A 98 3.47 16.96 -2.09
N VAL A 99 4.73 17.06 -2.50
CA VAL A 99 5.20 16.54 -3.80
C VAL A 99 4.96 15.04 -3.90
N VAL A 100 5.39 14.25 -2.90
CA VAL A 100 5.20 12.78 -2.88
C VAL A 100 3.72 12.39 -2.95
N LEU A 101 2.84 13.16 -2.32
CA LEU A 101 1.42 12.86 -2.24
C LEU A 101 0.59 13.40 -3.42
N THR A 102 1.12 14.35 -4.20
CA THR A 102 0.34 15.02 -5.26
C THR A 102 0.93 14.90 -6.67
N VAL A 103 2.17 14.46 -6.80
CA VAL A 103 2.83 14.32 -8.11
C VAL A 103 3.01 12.85 -8.44
N LEU A 104 2.54 12.43 -9.62
CA LEU A 104 2.79 11.09 -10.13
C LEU A 104 4.29 10.94 -10.44
N HIS A 105 4.82 9.75 -10.16
CA HIS A 105 6.24 9.45 -10.34
C HIS A 105 7.20 10.34 -9.52
N ALA A 106 6.73 10.85 -8.39
CA ALA A 106 7.57 11.52 -7.41
C ALA A 106 7.89 10.58 -6.25
N GLY A 107 9.15 10.58 -5.80
CA GLY A 107 9.58 9.80 -4.62
C GLY A 107 11.02 9.34 -4.72
N GLY A 108 11.59 8.94 -3.59
CA GLY A 108 12.98 8.48 -3.46
C GLY A 108 13.29 7.15 -4.17
N LYS A 109 12.25 6.43 -4.63
CA LYS A 109 12.40 5.13 -5.33
C LYS A 109 13.07 5.25 -6.70
N PHE A 110 13.07 6.43 -7.32
CA PHE A 110 13.77 6.70 -8.57
C PHE A 110 15.27 6.96 -8.38
N ASP A 111 15.71 7.18 -7.14
CA ASP A 111 17.12 7.32 -6.81
C ASP A 111 17.68 5.97 -6.31
N LYS A 112 18.55 5.36 -7.11
CA LYS A 112 19.24 4.09 -6.78
C LYS A 112 20.07 4.15 -5.49
N GLY A 113 20.36 5.34 -4.96
CA GLY A 113 21.04 5.54 -3.69
C GLY A 113 20.13 5.38 -2.48
N SER A 114 18.84 5.61 -2.63
CA SER A 114 17.86 5.61 -1.54
C SER A 114 17.20 4.25 -1.32
N TYR A 115 16.94 3.48 -2.40
CA TYR A 115 16.31 2.16 -2.33
C TYR A 115 16.96 1.21 -3.33
N LYS A 116 17.58 0.11 -2.86
CA LYS A 116 18.19 -0.92 -3.72
C LYS A 116 17.15 -1.89 -4.30
N VAL A 117 16.11 -2.17 -3.54
CA VAL A 117 14.97 -3.02 -3.90
C VAL A 117 13.72 -2.27 -3.47
N SER A 118 12.65 -2.35 -4.23
CA SER A 118 11.36 -1.74 -3.93
C SER A 118 10.24 -2.72 -4.25
N GLY A 119 9.30 -2.90 -3.31
CA GLY A 119 8.09 -3.70 -3.51
C GLY A 119 7.10 -3.02 -4.47
N GLY A 120 7.11 -1.68 -4.53
CA GLY A 120 6.27 -0.90 -5.44
C GLY A 120 6.95 -0.64 -6.78
N LEU A 121 6.37 -1.11 -7.87
CA LEU A 121 6.97 -1.06 -9.21
C LEU A 121 6.86 0.30 -9.92
N HIS A 122 5.93 1.18 -9.54
CA HIS A 122 5.51 2.31 -10.39
C HIS A 122 5.75 3.70 -9.80
N GLY A 123 6.07 3.82 -8.50
CA GLY A 123 6.28 5.13 -7.84
C GLY A 123 5.06 6.07 -7.88
N VAL A 124 3.86 5.51 -8.01
CA VAL A 124 2.59 6.27 -8.11
C VAL A 124 1.62 5.95 -6.99
N GLY A 125 1.92 4.95 -6.15
CA GLY A 125 0.97 4.34 -5.23
C GLY A 125 0.27 5.31 -4.30
N VAL A 126 1.01 5.98 -3.42
CA VAL A 126 0.41 6.87 -2.41
C VAL A 126 -0.28 8.10 -3.03
N SER A 127 0.20 8.62 -4.15
CA SER A 127 -0.46 9.72 -4.86
C SER A 127 -1.78 9.25 -5.51
N CYS A 128 -1.85 8.00 -5.98
CA CYS A 128 -3.11 7.40 -6.42
C CYS A 128 -4.09 7.20 -5.25
N VAL A 129 -3.62 6.75 -4.08
CA VAL A 129 -4.45 6.66 -2.87
C VAL A 129 -5.04 8.03 -2.52
N ASN A 130 -4.22 9.08 -2.55
CA ASN A 130 -4.66 10.45 -2.32
C ASN A 130 -5.73 10.88 -3.34
N ALA A 131 -5.48 10.68 -4.63
CA ALA A 131 -6.43 11.03 -5.69
C ALA A 131 -7.79 10.33 -5.55
N LEU A 132 -7.80 9.09 -5.03
CA LEU A 132 -8.98 8.24 -4.92
C LEU A 132 -9.64 8.27 -3.54
N SER A 133 -9.24 9.22 -2.68
CA SER A 133 -9.76 9.39 -1.32
C SER A 133 -10.46 10.74 -1.13
N THR A 134 -11.57 10.73 -0.40
CA THR A 134 -12.25 11.98 0.01
C THR A 134 -11.50 12.69 1.12
N LEU A 135 -10.70 11.95 1.89
CA LEU A 135 -9.83 12.45 2.94
C LEU A 135 -8.53 11.66 2.91
N LEU A 136 -7.40 12.36 2.94
CA LEU A 136 -6.12 11.79 3.29
C LEU A 136 -5.43 12.72 4.28
N ILE A 137 -4.93 12.15 5.38
CA ILE A 137 -4.15 12.82 6.40
C ILE A 137 -2.78 12.15 6.42
N ALA A 138 -1.73 12.93 6.19
CA ALA A 138 -0.36 12.49 6.36
C ALA A 138 0.22 13.12 7.63
N GLU A 139 0.66 12.26 8.55
CA GLU A 139 1.41 12.65 9.73
C GLU A 139 2.82 12.07 9.65
N VAL A 140 3.80 12.91 9.86
CA VAL A 140 5.21 12.52 9.79
C VAL A 140 5.89 12.90 11.10
N HIS A 141 6.43 11.90 11.78
CA HIS A 141 7.26 12.05 12.97
C HIS A 141 8.73 12.10 12.53
N ARG A 142 9.32 13.30 12.58
CA ARG A 142 10.69 13.50 12.08
C ARG A 142 11.35 14.69 12.79
N ASP A 143 12.63 14.53 13.11
CA ASP A 143 13.46 15.60 13.72
C ASP A 143 12.85 16.21 15.00
N GLY A 144 12.21 15.35 15.83
CA GLY A 144 11.59 15.73 17.09
C GLY A 144 10.22 16.43 16.94
N LYS A 145 9.65 16.48 15.74
CA LYS A 145 8.40 17.18 15.44
C LYS A 145 7.40 16.27 14.74
N ILE A 146 6.11 16.58 14.97
CA ILE A 146 5.00 15.97 14.26
C ILE A 146 4.52 16.96 13.22
N TYR A 147 4.70 16.61 11.96
CA TYR A 147 4.19 17.35 10.81
C TYR A 147 2.88 16.72 10.34
N ARG A 148 1.92 17.57 9.94
CA ARG A 148 0.64 17.12 9.39
C ARG A 148 0.26 17.93 8.18
N GLU A 149 -0.28 17.25 7.17
CA GLU A 149 -0.89 17.85 6.00
C GLU A 149 -2.12 17.04 5.60
N THR A 150 -3.18 17.71 5.12
CA THR A 150 -4.45 17.06 4.78
C THR A 150 -4.82 17.33 3.33
N PHE A 151 -5.50 16.34 2.73
CA PHE A 151 -5.85 16.35 1.32
C PHE A 151 -7.27 15.83 1.12
N SER A 152 -7.89 16.23 0.02
CA SER A 152 -9.14 15.68 -0.47
C SER A 152 -9.06 15.51 -1.98
N LYS A 153 -9.34 14.30 -2.46
CA LYS A 153 -9.37 13.98 -3.91
C LYS A 153 -8.08 14.40 -4.64
N GLY A 154 -6.93 14.25 -3.94
CA GLY A 154 -5.61 14.59 -4.46
C GLY A 154 -5.20 16.06 -4.33
N VAL A 155 -6.05 16.91 -3.75
CA VAL A 155 -5.80 18.35 -3.58
C VAL A 155 -5.51 18.66 -2.12
N PRO A 156 -4.42 19.41 -1.78
CA PRO A 156 -4.19 19.86 -0.42
C PRO A 156 -5.34 20.68 0.12
N THR A 157 -5.81 20.38 1.34
CA THR A 157 -6.85 21.12 2.06
C THR A 157 -6.29 21.90 3.24
N SER A 158 -5.06 21.60 3.65
CA SER A 158 -4.26 22.40 4.58
C SER A 158 -2.86 22.63 4.01
N LYS A 159 -2.10 23.50 4.64
CA LYS A 159 -0.65 23.57 4.46
C LYS A 159 0.01 22.54 5.39
N LEU A 160 1.27 22.21 5.11
CA LEU A 160 2.09 21.45 6.04
C LEU A 160 2.28 22.26 7.34
N GLU A 161 1.88 21.69 8.46
CA GLU A 161 1.91 22.31 9.78
C GLU A 161 2.66 21.44 10.79
N ILE A 162 3.31 22.04 11.76
CA ILE A 162 3.84 21.36 12.93
C ILE A 162 2.73 21.34 13.97
N VAL A 163 2.26 20.12 14.30
CA VAL A 163 1.13 19.93 15.23
C VAL A 163 1.56 19.43 16.61
N GLY A 164 2.83 19.10 16.79
CA GLY A 164 3.36 18.63 18.07
C GLY A 164 4.85 18.33 18.03
N GLU A 165 5.34 17.82 19.16
CA GLU A 165 6.69 17.28 19.33
C GLU A 165 6.61 15.77 19.51
N CYS A 166 7.64 15.02 19.11
CA CYS A 166 7.72 13.58 19.25
C CYS A 166 9.13 13.14 19.62
N SER A 167 9.23 11.96 20.23
CA SER A 167 10.51 11.29 20.49
C SER A 167 10.74 10.08 19.56
N ASP A 168 9.71 9.68 18.83
CA ASP A 168 9.72 8.62 17.84
C ASP A 168 9.86 9.18 16.42
N ARG A 169 9.86 8.28 15.43
CA ARG A 169 9.92 8.62 14.02
C ARG A 169 8.98 7.70 13.24
N GLY A 170 8.60 8.12 12.04
CA GLY A 170 7.79 7.30 11.15
C GLY A 170 6.81 8.12 10.34
N THR A 171 5.97 7.43 9.60
CA THR A 171 4.88 8.01 8.82
C THR A 171 3.56 7.35 9.19
N THR A 172 2.50 8.15 9.28
CA THR A 172 1.13 7.66 9.37
C THR A 172 0.32 8.26 8.23
N ILE A 173 -0.23 7.40 7.39
CA ILE A 173 -1.18 7.79 6.34
C ILE A 173 -2.55 7.27 6.72
N THR A 174 -3.48 8.19 6.96
CA THR A 174 -4.90 7.87 7.17
C THR A 174 -5.70 8.33 5.97
N PHE A 175 -6.50 7.46 5.37
CA PHE A 175 -7.27 7.81 4.19
C PHE A 175 -8.67 7.17 4.19
N LYS A 176 -9.61 7.85 3.53
CA LYS A 176 -10.99 7.42 3.37
C LYS A 176 -11.33 7.35 1.88
N PRO A 177 -11.69 6.18 1.35
CA PRO A 177 -11.93 6.01 -0.09
C PRO A 177 -13.11 6.87 -0.57
N ASP A 178 -13.05 7.28 -1.83
CA ASP A 178 -14.10 8.07 -2.46
C ASP A 178 -15.22 7.17 -3.00
N GLY A 179 -16.42 7.24 -2.41
CA GLY A 179 -17.60 6.49 -2.85
C GLY A 179 -18.08 6.87 -4.27
N GLU A 180 -17.66 8.01 -4.83
CA GLU A 180 -17.91 8.34 -6.24
C GLU A 180 -17.09 7.47 -7.20
N ILE A 181 -15.94 6.95 -6.74
CA ILE A 181 -15.07 6.04 -7.50
C ILE A 181 -15.43 4.58 -7.17
N PHE A 182 -15.46 4.25 -5.88
CA PHE A 182 -15.76 2.90 -5.38
C PHE A 182 -17.26 2.72 -5.16
N THR A 183 -18.02 2.71 -6.26
CA THR A 183 -19.49 2.70 -6.23
C THR A 183 -20.10 1.38 -5.75
N HIS A 184 -19.35 0.28 -5.79
CA HIS A 184 -19.81 -1.04 -5.36
C HIS A 184 -19.67 -1.22 -3.85
N THR A 185 -18.58 -0.80 -3.27
CA THR A 185 -18.31 -0.85 -1.83
C THR A 185 -17.17 0.09 -1.45
N THR A 186 -17.25 0.67 -0.26
CA THR A 186 -16.16 1.38 0.42
C THR A 186 -15.77 0.67 1.73
N GLU A 187 -16.30 -0.54 1.94
CA GLU A 187 -16.09 -1.32 3.14
C GLU A 187 -14.88 -2.24 2.98
N TYR A 188 -13.88 -2.06 3.84
CA TYR A 188 -12.72 -2.94 3.92
C TYR A 188 -13.05 -4.23 4.66
N LYS A 189 -12.59 -5.36 4.12
CA LYS A 189 -12.70 -6.68 4.74
C LYS A 189 -11.43 -7.01 5.52
N TYR A 190 -11.60 -7.25 6.81
CA TYR A 190 -10.49 -7.57 7.72
C TYR A 190 -9.69 -8.78 7.23
N GLU A 191 -10.37 -9.86 6.83
CA GLU A 191 -9.75 -11.12 6.41
C GLU A 191 -8.87 -10.94 5.16
N ILE A 192 -9.28 -10.08 4.22
CA ILE A 192 -8.52 -9.80 3.01
C ILE A 192 -7.21 -9.09 3.37
N LEU A 193 -7.28 -8.07 4.22
CA LEU A 193 -6.11 -7.33 4.67
C LEU A 193 -5.21 -8.18 5.57
N SER A 194 -5.80 -8.92 6.53
CA SER A 194 -5.07 -9.82 7.44
C SER A 194 -4.28 -10.87 6.66
N ASN A 195 -4.90 -11.52 5.67
CA ASN A 195 -4.21 -12.50 4.83
C ASN A 195 -3.03 -11.88 4.07
N ARG A 196 -3.22 -10.69 3.49
CA ARG A 196 -2.14 -10.00 2.77
C ARG A 196 -0.99 -9.61 3.70
N LEU A 197 -1.28 -9.09 4.90
CA LEU A 197 -0.24 -8.73 5.86
C LEU A 197 0.52 -9.95 6.37
N ARG A 198 -0.16 -11.10 6.55
CA ARG A 198 0.48 -12.37 6.89
C ARG A 198 1.45 -12.81 5.80
N GLU A 199 1.06 -12.75 4.52
CA GLU A 199 1.96 -13.04 3.40
C GLU A 199 3.18 -12.12 3.41
N LEU A 200 2.97 -10.81 3.58
CA LEU A 200 4.05 -9.82 3.62
C LEU A 200 5.01 -10.08 4.79
N ALA A 201 4.54 -10.55 5.95
CA ALA A 201 5.40 -10.92 7.05
C ALA A 201 6.32 -12.10 6.73
N PHE A 202 5.82 -13.08 5.96
CA PHE A 202 6.66 -14.19 5.48
C PHE A 202 7.66 -13.76 4.40
N LEU A 203 7.23 -12.88 3.49
CA LEU A 203 8.09 -12.39 2.41
C LEU A 203 9.18 -11.43 2.90
N ASN A 204 8.95 -10.78 4.06
CA ASN A 204 9.85 -9.77 4.63
C ASN A 204 10.23 -10.16 6.07
N LYS A 205 11.09 -11.17 6.21
CA LYS A 205 11.48 -11.70 7.52
C LYS A 205 12.01 -10.63 8.46
N GLY A 206 11.59 -10.70 9.72
CA GLY A 206 12.04 -9.78 10.77
C GLY A 206 11.19 -8.53 10.92
N ILE A 207 10.21 -8.27 10.03
CA ILE A 207 9.27 -7.18 10.16
C ILE A 207 8.04 -7.65 10.94
N GLN A 208 7.52 -6.79 11.82
CA GLN A 208 6.26 -6.99 12.51
C GLN A 208 5.15 -6.21 11.80
N LEU A 209 4.07 -6.90 11.41
CA LEU A 209 2.88 -6.30 10.84
C LEU A 209 1.68 -6.58 11.74
N THR A 210 1.01 -5.52 12.17
CA THR A 210 -0.19 -5.62 13.01
C THR A 210 -1.39 -5.06 12.26
N ILE A 211 -2.52 -5.77 12.30
CA ILE A 211 -3.81 -5.26 11.83
C ILE A 211 -4.80 -5.19 12.99
N THR A 212 -5.54 -4.09 13.07
CA THR A 212 -6.58 -3.88 14.07
C THR A 212 -7.86 -3.37 13.40
N ASP A 213 -8.99 -4.00 13.69
CA ASP A 213 -10.32 -3.53 13.28
C ASP A 213 -11.04 -2.86 14.45
N LYS A 214 -11.17 -1.54 14.39
CA LYS A 214 -11.86 -0.76 15.42
C LYS A 214 -13.38 -0.69 15.25
N ARG A 215 -13.91 -1.27 14.19
CA ARG A 215 -15.37 -1.32 13.96
C ARG A 215 -16.06 -2.37 14.81
N VAL A 216 -15.33 -3.41 15.21
CA VAL A 216 -15.86 -4.55 15.97
C VAL A 216 -15.11 -4.68 17.29
N LYS A 217 -15.87 -4.77 18.39
CA LYS A 217 -15.33 -5.07 19.70
C LYS A 217 -15.71 -6.50 20.10
N ASP A 218 -14.77 -7.19 20.73
CA ASP A 218 -15.02 -8.48 21.35
C ASP A 218 -15.89 -8.34 22.64
N GLU A 219 -16.24 -9.48 23.24
CA GLU A 219 -17.04 -9.52 24.48
C GLU A 219 -16.34 -8.86 25.69
N GLN A 220 -15.03 -8.68 25.63
CA GLN A 220 -14.20 -8.07 26.67
C GLN A 220 -13.95 -6.57 26.41
N GLY A 221 -14.48 -6.03 25.30
CA GLY A 221 -14.33 -4.64 24.88
C GLY A 221 -13.01 -4.35 24.15
N GLY A 222 -12.21 -5.38 23.83
CA GLY A 222 -11.05 -5.30 22.96
C GLY A 222 -11.41 -5.19 21.48
N TYR A 223 -10.50 -4.70 20.64
CA TYR A 223 -10.67 -4.72 19.19
C TYR A 223 -10.10 -6.02 18.61
N LEU A 224 -10.68 -6.47 17.50
CA LEU A 224 -10.10 -7.56 16.72
C LEU A 224 -8.71 -7.12 16.23
N SER A 225 -7.67 -7.84 16.63
CA SER A 225 -6.28 -7.51 16.28
C SER A 225 -5.43 -8.76 16.12
N GLU A 226 -4.62 -8.78 15.08
CA GLU A 226 -3.63 -9.84 14.81
C GLU A 226 -2.27 -9.21 14.51
N THR A 227 -1.21 -9.89 14.98
CA THR A 227 0.18 -9.49 14.68
C THR A 227 0.90 -10.64 13.99
N PHE A 228 1.55 -10.34 12.88
CA PHE A 228 2.32 -11.26 12.06
C PHE A 228 3.80 -10.92 12.11
N HIS A 229 4.61 -11.92 12.31
CA HIS A 229 6.07 -11.79 12.34
C HIS A 229 6.67 -13.14 11.96
N SER A 230 7.57 -13.17 11.01
CA SER A 230 8.31 -14.37 10.61
C SER A 230 9.81 -14.17 10.83
N LYS A 231 10.46 -15.17 11.44
CA LYS A 231 11.91 -15.20 11.64
C LYS A 231 12.64 -15.90 10.49
N ASP A 232 11.99 -16.91 9.92
CA ASP A 232 12.60 -17.77 8.90
C ASP A 232 12.02 -17.53 7.48
N GLY A 233 11.11 -16.54 7.33
CA GLY A 233 10.63 -16.05 6.05
C GLY A 233 9.95 -17.11 5.19
N LEU A 234 10.44 -17.34 3.97
CA LEU A 234 9.85 -18.28 3.02
C LEU A 234 9.79 -19.72 3.55
N LYS A 235 10.67 -20.14 4.47
CA LYS A 235 10.59 -21.47 5.07
C LYS A 235 9.32 -21.63 5.90
N GLU A 236 9.02 -20.66 6.76
CA GLU A 236 7.77 -20.66 7.54
C GLU A 236 6.55 -20.52 6.62
N PHE A 237 6.69 -19.79 5.51
CA PHE A 237 5.60 -19.62 4.55
C PHE A 237 5.23 -20.95 3.86
N VAL A 238 6.24 -21.72 3.43
CA VAL A 238 5.99 -23.05 2.85
C VAL A 238 5.32 -23.96 3.87
N GLN A 239 5.78 -23.99 5.14
CA GLN A 239 5.14 -24.75 6.21
C GLN A 239 3.68 -24.35 6.42
N TYR A 240 3.43 -23.04 6.44
CA TYR A 240 2.06 -22.50 6.58
C TYR A 240 1.16 -22.96 5.43
N LEU A 241 1.65 -22.89 4.19
CA LEU A 241 0.88 -23.31 3.00
C LEU A 241 0.63 -24.82 2.97
N ASP A 242 1.56 -25.63 3.44
CA ASP A 242 1.46 -27.09 3.46
C ASP A 242 0.66 -27.64 4.66
N ALA A 243 0.49 -26.88 5.72
CA ALA A 243 -0.16 -27.34 6.96
C ALA A 243 -1.58 -27.95 6.78
N THR A 244 -2.24 -27.69 5.65
CA THR A 244 -3.58 -28.20 5.34
C THR A 244 -3.62 -29.07 4.09
N ARG A 245 -2.46 -29.42 3.48
CA ARG A 245 -2.42 -30.02 2.12
C ARG A 245 -1.93 -31.47 2.06
N GLY A 246 -1.20 -31.93 3.05
CA GLY A 246 -0.66 -33.29 3.10
C GLY A 246 0.53 -33.41 4.04
N GLU A 247 1.01 -34.64 4.23
CA GLU A 247 2.17 -34.87 5.07
C GLU A 247 3.46 -34.66 4.25
N PRO A 248 4.48 -33.99 4.81
CA PRO A 248 5.73 -33.78 4.10
C PRO A 248 6.45 -35.12 3.86
N ILE A 249 6.85 -35.38 2.63
CA ILE A 249 7.66 -36.54 2.26
C ILE A 249 9.10 -36.38 2.71
N ILE A 250 9.59 -35.13 2.75
CA ILE A 250 10.91 -34.75 3.20
C ILE A 250 10.72 -33.77 4.36
N GLU A 251 11.31 -34.07 5.54
CA GLU A 251 11.16 -33.22 6.72
C GLU A 251 11.80 -31.83 6.55
N SER A 252 12.90 -31.76 5.80
CA SER A 252 13.61 -30.50 5.59
C SER A 252 13.07 -29.73 4.38
N ILE A 253 12.86 -28.42 4.56
CA ILE A 253 12.54 -27.51 3.47
C ILE A 253 13.80 -27.29 2.63
N ILE A 254 13.68 -27.46 1.32
CA ILE A 254 14.72 -27.08 0.36
C ILE A 254 14.70 -25.57 0.25
N TYR A 255 15.83 -24.92 0.55
CA TYR A 255 15.92 -23.48 0.60
C TYR A 255 17.15 -22.97 -0.12
N LEU A 256 16.97 -21.94 -0.93
CA LEU A 256 18.03 -21.24 -1.65
C LEU A 256 17.87 -19.75 -1.45
N ASP A 257 18.93 -19.07 -1.01
CA ASP A 257 19.04 -17.61 -0.95
C ASP A 257 20.35 -17.24 -1.66
N THR A 258 20.25 -16.52 -2.75
CA THR A 258 21.39 -16.19 -3.61
C THR A 258 21.16 -14.87 -4.36
N GLU A 259 22.24 -14.36 -4.93
CA GLU A 259 22.21 -13.19 -5.81
C GLU A 259 22.82 -13.53 -7.17
N LYS A 260 22.17 -13.13 -8.24
CA LYS A 260 22.69 -13.27 -9.61
C LYS A 260 22.61 -11.93 -10.34
N ASN A 261 23.74 -11.39 -10.75
CA ASN A 261 23.87 -10.12 -11.45
C ASN A 261 23.22 -8.94 -10.69
N GLY A 262 23.32 -8.91 -9.36
CA GLY A 262 22.71 -7.87 -8.51
C GLY A 262 21.22 -8.07 -8.26
N VAL A 263 20.62 -9.18 -8.70
CA VAL A 263 19.22 -9.53 -8.46
C VAL A 263 19.17 -10.59 -7.36
N PRO A 264 18.57 -10.30 -6.18
CA PRO A 264 18.35 -11.29 -5.14
C PRO A 264 17.33 -12.34 -5.61
N VAL A 265 17.57 -13.61 -5.28
CA VAL A 265 16.68 -14.73 -5.58
C VAL A 265 16.56 -15.59 -4.34
N GLU A 266 15.35 -15.73 -3.83
CA GLU A 266 15.03 -16.57 -2.69
C GLU A 266 13.99 -17.61 -3.11
N VAL A 267 14.24 -18.88 -2.81
CA VAL A 267 13.37 -20.00 -3.14
C VAL A 267 13.23 -20.92 -1.94
N ALA A 268 12.01 -21.29 -1.61
CA ALA A 268 11.71 -22.35 -0.65
C ALA A 268 10.75 -23.35 -1.26
N MET A 269 10.96 -24.64 -1.06
CA MET A 269 10.07 -25.67 -1.54
C MET A 269 10.04 -26.88 -0.61
N GLN A 270 8.91 -27.56 -0.58
CA GLN A 270 8.70 -28.81 0.14
C GLN A 270 7.88 -29.76 -0.70
N TYR A 271 8.17 -31.05 -0.61
CA TYR A 271 7.38 -32.12 -1.22
C TYR A 271 6.48 -32.75 -0.16
N ASN A 272 5.22 -32.89 -0.48
CA ASN A 272 4.22 -33.60 0.33
C ASN A 272 3.59 -34.77 -0.44
N ASP A 273 2.78 -35.58 0.21
CA ASP A 273 2.13 -36.75 -0.36
C ASP A 273 0.86 -36.43 -1.19
N SER A 274 0.53 -35.16 -1.38
CA SER A 274 -0.57 -34.75 -2.24
C SER A 274 -0.21 -34.87 -3.73
N PHE A 275 -1.22 -35.02 -4.59
CA PHE A 275 -1.05 -35.07 -6.05
C PHE A 275 -1.16 -33.69 -6.72
N SER A 276 -1.17 -32.61 -5.93
CA SER A 276 -1.31 -31.25 -6.45
C SER A 276 0.02 -30.48 -6.33
N GLU A 277 0.36 -29.72 -7.37
CA GLU A 277 1.44 -28.76 -7.35
C GLU A 277 0.90 -27.38 -6.98
N ASN A 278 1.63 -26.64 -6.17
CA ASN A 278 1.31 -25.29 -5.76
C ASN A 278 2.56 -24.41 -5.85
N VAL A 279 2.56 -23.49 -6.81
CA VAL A 279 3.69 -22.58 -7.05
C VAL A 279 3.23 -21.14 -6.85
N HIS A 280 3.92 -20.43 -6.00
CA HIS A 280 3.72 -19.00 -5.74
C HIS A 280 4.97 -18.24 -6.17
N SER A 281 4.80 -17.10 -6.84
CA SER A 281 5.86 -16.17 -7.21
C SER A 281 5.47 -14.76 -6.80
N TYR A 282 6.41 -14.04 -6.22
CA TYR A 282 6.23 -12.70 -5.68
C TYR A 282 7.25 -11.72 -6.25
#